data_7ebff778ae5ea2f232fa39610ba508df
#
_entry.id   7ebff778ae5ea2f232fa39610ba508df
#
_cell.length_a   1.000
_cell.length_b   1.000
_cell.length_c   1.000
_cell.angle_alpha   90.00
_cell.angle_beta   90.00
_cell.angle_gamma   90.00
#
_symmetry.space_group_name_H-M   'P 1'
#
loop_
_entity.id
_entity.type
_entity.pdbx_description
1 polymer ?
#
loop_
_entity_poly.entity_id
_entity_poly.type
_entity_poly.pdbx_seq_one_letter_code
_entity_poly.pdbx_strand_id
1 'polypeptide(L)'
;VRAALDSLPGGRDILLYGEPWQGGASQLHRYEANKANLAMLNERVGIFCDDTRDAIKGGCFDAREPGYVEGKPGSFWDIGGAVAAWCRSDRLPPHAPSQIVSYVSAHDNFTLWDKLLCVRYEKPEFTARDTVALAQNRLAAGIYLTSFGLPFMQAGEEFARTKKGVGNSYRSSPALNRLDWNRAEQYHALVDYYRGLLALRAAFPRLGSTDRHAPEALQFFALEQPLVGWMLPAVWGDGAAWSALCVFYNPTETTCTVALPAGQWKLLSDGTSSSLWRGPSRIFTGNAPLAPYSATIFGAV
;
A
#
# COMPACT_ATOMS: atom_id res chain seq x y z
N VAL A 1 -14.57 23.13 8.09
CA VAL A 1 -13.55 22.52 8.97
C VAL A 1 -12.15 22.90 8.49
N ARG A 2 -11.75 22.63 7.20
CA ARG A 2 -10.38 22.90 6.71
C ARG A 2 -9.96 24.37 6.90
N ALA A 3 -10.81 25.34 6.51
CA ALA A 3 -10.52 26.77 6.69
C ALA A 3 -10.33 27.17 8.17
N ALA A 4 -11.09 26.55 9.08
CA ALA A 4 -10.95 26.79 10.51
C ALA A 4 -9.61 26.22 11.04
N LEU A 5 -9.21 25.03 10.56
CA LEU A 5 -7.90 24.47 10.91
C LEU A 5 -6.75 25.35 10.40
N ASP A 6 -6.86 25.86 9.16
CA ASP A 6 -5.83 26.69 8.54
C ASP A 6 -5.62 28.04 9.26
N SER A 7 -6.59 28.49 10.07
CA SER A 7 -6.44 29.69 10.88
C SER A 7 -5.66 29.47 12.19
N LEU A 8 -5.36 28.22 12.55
CA LEU A 8 -4.60 27.89 13.76
C LEU A 8 -3.08 27.90 13.46
N PRO A 9 -2.24 28.24 14.45
CA PRO A 9 -0.81 28.03 14.34
C PRO A 9 -0.50 26.56 14.01
N GLY A 10 0.28 26.29 12.92
CA GLY A 10 0.56 24.94 12.44
C GLY A 10 -0.67 24.22 11.84
N GLY A 11 -1.80 24.87 11.73
CA GLY A 11 -3.05 24.25 11.27
C GLY A 11 -3.03 23.76 9.84
N ARG A 12 -2.13 24.31 9.01
CA ARG A 12 -1.92 23.87 7.62
C ARG A 12 -1.30 22.47 7.55
N ASP A 13 -0.56 22.05 8.57
CA ASP A 13 0.10 20.75 8.65
C ASP A 13 -0.82 19.65 9.23
N ILE A 14 -2.00 20.04 9.74
CA ILE A 14 -2.97 19.08 10.28
C ILE A 14 -3.61 18.32 9.11
N LEU A 15 -3.45 16.99 9.15
CA LEU A 15 -4.13 16.09 8.22
C LEU A 15 -5.63 16.04 8.55
N LEU A 16 -6.47 16.17 7.53
CA LEU A 16 -7.90 15.96 7.60
C LEU A 16 -8.27 14.86 6.62
N TYR A 17 -8.81 13.76 7.12
CA TYR A 17 -9.24 12.64 6.28
C TYR A 17 -10.41 11.91 6.93
N GLY A 18 -11.13 11.14 6.14
CA GLY A 18 -12.27 10.40 6.65
C GLY A 18 -12.79 9.37 5.66
N GLU A 19 -13.85 8.69 6.08
CA GLU A 19 -14.54 7.68 5.28
C GLU A 19 -15.47 8.35 4.27
N PRO A 20 -15.36 8.03 2.97
CA PRO A 20 -16.16 8.64 1.92
C PRO A 20 -17.46 7.88 1.64
N TRP A 21 -17.88 7.00 2.55
CA TRP A 21 -19.07 6.19 2.38
C TRP A 21 -20.33 6.97 2.71
N GLN A 22 -21.38 6.71 1.94
CA GLN A 22 -22.69 7.22 2.25
C GLN A 22 -23.35 6.35 3.33
N GLY A 23 -23.38 6.86 4.57
CA GLY A 23 -23.97 6.17 5.72
C GLY A 23 -25.50 6.32 5.86
N GLY A 24 -26.14 7.04 4.93
CA GLY A 24 -27.58 7.33 4.93
C GLY A 24 -27.90 8.64 4.23
N ALA A 25 -29.18 9.04 4.26
CA ALA A 25 -29.61 10.32 3.69
C ALA A 25 -28.96 11.49 4.43
N SER A 26 -28.39 12.43 3.70
CA SER A 26 -27.73 13.62 4.22
C SER A 26 -28.47 14.88 3.76
N GLN A 27 -28.52 15.91 4.61
CA GLN A 27 -29.03 17.22 4.24
C GLN A 27 -28.11 17.98 3.28
N LEU A 28 -26.86 17.50 3.08
CA LEU A 28 -25.90 18.10 2.17
C LEU A 28 -26.14 17.72 0.71
N HIS A 29 -26.92 16.65 0.45
CA HIS A 29 -27.24 16.15 -0.90
C HIS A 29 -25.98 16.03 -1.78
N ARG A 30 -25.92 16.78 -2.91
CA ARG A 30 -24.78 16.78 -3.83
C ARG A 30 -23.46 17.34 -3.28
N TYR A 31 -23.48 17.94 -2.08
CA TYR A 31 -22.27 18.49 -1.41
C TYR A 31 -21.71 17.57 -0.34
N GLU A 32 -22.09 16.33 -0.32
CA GLU A 32 -21.53 15.33 0.60
C GLU A 32 -20.04 15.12 0.31
N ALA A 33 -19.25 14.99 1.38
CA ALA A 33 -17.83 14.67 1.30
C ALA A 33 -17.63 13.15 1.05
N ASN A 34 -18.07 12.68 -0.11
CA ASN A 34 -17.99 11.30 -0.52
C ASN A 34 -17.09 11.12 -1.77
N LYS A 35 -16.89 9.87 -2.15
CA LYS A 35 -16.05 9.48 -3.28
C LYS A 35 -16.49 10.12 -4.60
N ALA A 36 -17.81 10.21 -4.84
CA ALA A 36 -18.35 10.80 -6.08
C ALA A 36 -18.05 12.30 -6.18
N ASN A 37 -17.86 12.96 -5.05
CA ASN A 37 -17.57 14.39 -4.96
C ASN A 37 -16.09 14.71 -4.69
N LEU A 38 -15.19 13.74 -4.89
CA LEU A 38 -13.76 13.91 -4.58
C LEU A 38 -13.15 15.15 -5.25
N ALA A 39 -13.52 15.40 -6.50
CA ALA A 39 -13.09 16.59 -7.25
C ALA A 39 -13.61 17.92 -6.67
N MET A 40 -14.60 17.91 -5.78
CA MET A 40 -15.12 19.09 -5.10
C MET A 40 -14.46 19.32 -3.73
N LEU A 41 -13.75 18.32 -3.20
CA LEU A 41 -13.06 18.43 -1.92
C LEU A 41 -11.76 19.22 -2.09
N ASN A 42 -11.38 19.92 -1.03
CA ASN A 42 -10.06 20.54 -0.98
C ASN A 42 -8.97 19.47 -1.09
N GLU A 43 -7.90 19.74 -1.83
CA GLU A 43 -6.76 18.84 -2.06
C GLU A 43 -6.07 18.32 -0.78
N ARG A 44 -6.31 18.99 0.37
CA ARG A 44 -5.78 18.59 1.68
C ARG A 44 -6.83 17.90 2.56
N VAL A 45 -7.89 17.36 1.95
CA VAL A 45 -8.87 16.51 2.60
C VAL A 45 -8.82 15.13 1.99
N GLY A 46 -8.26 14.18 2.73
CA GLY A 46 -8.08 12.81 2.28
C GLY A 46 -9.32 11.94 2.49
N ILE A 47 -9.50 10.94 1.64
CA ILE A 47 -10.51 9.91 1.78
C ILE A 47 -9.86 8.53 1.84
N PHE A 48 -10.42 7.62 2.64
CA PHE A 48 -10.05 6.21 2.56
C PHE A 48 -10.38 5.67 1.17
N CYS A 49 -9.36 5.15 0.47
CA CYS A 49 -9.50 4.69 -0.91
C CYS A 49 -9.76 3.18 -0.96
N ASP A 50 -11.03 2.80 -1.09
CA ASP A 50 -11.44 1.41 -1.27
C ASP A 50 -10.96 0.83 -2.60
N ASP A 51 -10.80 1.64 -3.65
CA ASP A 51 -10.23 1.18 -4.92
C ASP A 51 -8.80 0.65 -4.73
N THR A 52 -7.96 1.33 -3.94
CA THR A 52 -6.62 0.84 -3.59
C THR A 52 -6.69 -0.41 -2.74
N ARG A 53 -7.52 -0.42 -1.70
CA ARG A 53 -7.70 -1.55 -0.79
C ARG A 53 -8.10 -2.82 -1.55
N ASP A 54 -9.15 -2.71 -2.37
CA ASP A 54 -9.74 -3.85 -3.05
C ASP A 54 -8.91 -4.32 -4.24
N ALA A 55 -8.19 -3.42 -4.90
CA ALA A 55 -7.19 -3.80 -5.90
C ALA A 55 -6.09 -4.67 -5.29
N ILE A 56 -5.60 -4.35 -4.10
CA ILE A 56 -4.49 -5.07 -3.46
C ILE A 56 -4.96 -6.41 -2.89
N LYS A 57 -6.01 -6.43 -2.04
CA LYS A 57 -6.41 -7.63 -1.26
C LYS A 57 -7.75 -8.25 -1.64
N GLY A 58 -8.42 -7.73 -2.68
CA GLY A 58 -9.78 -8.14 -3.05
C GLY A 58 -10.87 -7.46 -2.22
N GLY A 59 -12.10 -7.56 -2.71
CA GLY A 59 -13.26 -6.91 -2.13
C GLY A 59 -13.51 -7.29 -0.67
N CYS A 60 -13.95 -6.33 0.13
CA CYS A 60 -14.10 -6.52 1.58
C CYS A 60 -15.41 -7.21 1.98
N PHE A 61 -16.39 -7.27 1.07
CA PHE A 61 -17.70 -7.89 1.34
C PHE A 61 -17.76 -9.37 0.97
N ASP A 62 -16.82 -9.86 0.17
CA ASP A 62 -16.62 -11.28 -0.10
C ASP A 62 -15.28 -11.74 0.48
N ALA A 63 -15.35 -12.62 1.47
CA ALA A 63 -14.16 -13.15 2.13
C ALA A 63 -13.21 -13.88 1.17
N ARG A 64 -13.72 -14.42 0.05
CA ARG A 64 -12.99 -15.25 -0.90
C ARG A 64 -12.62 -14.53 -2.20
N GLU A 65 -13.08 -13.33 -2.42
CA GLU A 65 -12.69 -12.57 -3.61
C GLU A 65 -11.19 -12.24 -3.55
N PRO A 66 -10.35 -12.76 -4.47
CA PRO A 66 -8.93 -12.47 -4.47
C PRO A 66 -8.64 -11.03 -4.90
N GLY A 67 -7.50 -10.48 -4.47
CA GLY A 67 -6.92 -9.27 -5.00
C GLY A 67 -5.65 -9.53 -5.82
N TYR A 68 -4.92 -8.47 -6.10
CA TYR A 68 -3.65 -8.57 -6.84
C TYR A 68 -2.64 -9.49 -6.14
N VAL A 69 -2.51 -9.40 -4.82
CA VAL A 69 -1.51 -10.16 -4.05
C VAL A 69 -1.80 -11.68 -4.03
N GLU A 70 -3.02 -12.07 -4.40
CA GLU A 70 -3.41 -13.47 -4.62
C GLU A 70 -3.47 -13.84 -6.12
N GLY A 71 -2.98 -12.97 -7.00
CA GLY A 71 -2.89 -13.25 -8.42
C GLY A 71 -4.18 -13.05 -9.21
N LYS A 72 -5.13 -12.21 -8.73
CA LYS A 72 -6.37 -11.90 -9.46
C LYS A 72 -6.06 -11.38 -10.87
N PRO A 73 -6.59 -12.04 -11.93
CA PRO A 73 -6.38 -11.59 -13.30
C PRO A 73 -6.90 -10.16 -13.54
N GLY A 74 -6.17 -9.37 -14.31
CA GLY A 74 -6.57 -8.02 -14.71
C GLY A 74 -6.40 -6.91 -13.65
N SER A 75 -6.11 -7.26 -12.39
CA SER A 75 -5.97 -6.28 -11.31
C SER A 75 -4.71 -5.40 -11.41
N PHE A 76 -3.76 -5.74 -12.28
CA PHE A 76 -2.51 -4.99 -12.43
C PHE A 76 -2.71 -3.53 -12.89
N TRP A 77 -3.78 -3.22 -13.64
CA TRP A 77 -4.13 -1.84 -14.01
C TRP A 77 -4.53 -1.00 -12.80
N ASP A 78 -5.30 -1.61 -11.89
CA ASP A 78 -5.73 -0.94 -10.66
C ASP A 78 -4.54 -0.69 -9.72
N ILE A 79 -3.54 -1.59 -9.73
CA ILE A 79 -2.29 -1.37 -8.99
C ILE A 79 -1.51 -0.17 -9.57
N GLY A 80 -1.47 -0.01 -10.88
CA GLY A 80 -0.89 1.19 -11.51
C GLY A 80 -1.60 2.47 -11.07
N GLY A 81 -2.94 2.44 -11.01
CA GLY A 81 -3.76 3.53 -10.46
C GLY A 81 -3.43 3.81 -8.98
N ALA A 82 -3.37 2.77 -8.16
CA ALA A 82 -3.05 2.87 -6.73
C ALA A 82 -1.65 3.47 -6.50
N VAL A 83 -0.63 3.03 -7.27
CA VAL A 83 0.73 3.58 -7.19
C VAL A 83 0.76 5.08 -7.47
N ALA A 84 -0.01 5.54 -8.45
CA ALA A 84 -0.14 6.95 -8.80
C ALA A 84 -1.12 7.74 -7.89
N ALA A 85 -1.59 7.15 -6.79
CA ALA A 85 -2.68 7.69 -5.96
C ALA A 85 -3.88 8.12 -6.83
N TRP A 86 -4.18 7.36 -7.88
CA TRP A 86 -5.25 7.58 -8.87
C TRP A 86 -5.17 8.92 -9.63
N CYS A 87 -4.16 9.74 -9.40
CA CYS A 87 -4.01 11.06 -10.06
C CYS A 87 -3.84 10.98 -11.58
N ARG A 88 -3.65 9.79 -12.13
CA ARG A 88 -3.54 9.52 -13.58
C ARG A 88 -4.69 8.66 -14.10
N SER A 89 -5.82 8.65 -13.40
CA SER A 89 -6.97 7.81 -13.72
C SER A 89 -8.24 8.63 -13.87
N ASP A 90 -9.01 8.33 -14.91
CA ASP A 90 -10.36 8.92 -15.09
C ASP A 90 -11.40 8.28 -14.16
N ARG A 91 -11.12 7.12 -13.59
CA ARG A 91 -12.03 6.40 -12.69
C ARG A 91 -12.19 7.09 -11.34
N LEU A 92 -11.12 7.62 -10.79
CA LEU A 92 -11.10 8.35 -9.53
C LEU A 92 -10.16 9.54 -9.72
N PRO A 93 -10.68 10.76 -9.99
CA PRO A 93 -9.86 11.91 -10.29
C PRO A 93 -9.57 12.78 -9.06
N PRO A 94 -8.62 12.42 -8.17
CA PRO A 94 -8.19 13.31 -7.10
C PRO A 94 -7.43 14.51 -7.68
N HIS A 95 -7.51 15.64 -7.00
CA HIS A 95 -6.73 16.83 -7.36
C HIS A 95 -5.26 16.70 -6.97
N ALA A 96 -4.96 15.91 -5.92
CA ALA A 96 -3.61 15.69 -5.43
C ALA A 96 -3.48 14.34 -4.73
N PRO A 97 -2.27 13.76 -4.64
CA PRO A 97 -2.03 12.50 -3.93
C PRO A 97 -2.49 12.54 -2.46
N SER A 98 -2.43 13.69 -1.81
CA SER A 98 -2.90 13.92 -0.43
C SER A 98 -4.39 13.63 -0.20
N GLN A 99 -5.20 13.54 -1.25
CA GLN A 99 -6.60 13.15 -1.14
C GLN A 99 -6.81 11.64 -1.02
N ILE A 100 -5.80 10.83 -1.25
CA ILE A 100 -5.89 9.37 -1.27
C ILE A 100 -5.21 8.79 -0.02
N VAL A 101 -6.00 8.19 0.86
CA VAL A 101 -5.51 7.36 1.96
C VAL A 101 -5.39 5.93 1.45
N SER A 102 -4.15 5.50 1.19
CA SER A 102 -3.83 4.16 0.70
C SER A 102 -3.70 3.19 1.86
N TYR A 103 -4.47 2.11 1.85
CA TYR A 103 -4.54 1.13 2.94
C TYR A 103 -4.98 -0.24 2.43
N VAL A 104 -4.86 -1.25 3.27
CA VAL A 104 -5.35 -2.60 2.99
C VAL A 104 -6.28 -3.14 4.08
N SER A 105 -6.19 -2.64 5.30
CA SER A 105 -7.09 -2.98 6.40
C SER A 105 -7.28 -1.80 7.35
N ALA A 106 -8.41 -1.78 8.05
CA ALA A 106 -8.79 -0.78 9.04
C ALA A 106 -9.59 -1.46 10.18
N HIS A 107 -10.32 -0.67 10.98
CA HIS A 107 -11.13 -1.23 12.07
C HIS A 107 -12.29 -2.10 11.56
N ASP A 108 -12.85 -1.76 10.40
CA ASP A 108 -13.94 -2.49 9.75
C ASP A 108 -13.41 -3.65 8.88
N ASN A 109 -14.28 -4.61 8.62
CA ASN A 109 -14.06 -5.77 7.75
C ASN A 109 -12.92 -6.69 8.25
N PHE A 110 -12.44 -7.55 7.37
CA PHE A 110 -11.36 -8.50 7.67
C PHE A 110 -10.03 -7.77 7.86
N THR A 111 -9.21 -8.24 8.81
CA THR A 111 -7.79 -7.89 8.79
C THR A 111 -7.15 -8.38 7.48
N LEU A 112 -6.02 -7.82 7.09
CA LEU A 112 -5.29 -8.33 5.93
C LEU A 112 -5.01 -9.82 6.06
N TRP A 113 -4.51 -10.25 7.22
CA TRP A 113 -4.19 -11.66 7.49
C TRP A 113 -5.40 -12.58 7.32
N ASP A 114 -6.54 -12.23 7.91
CA ASP A 114 -7.76 -13.04 7.82
C ASP A 114 -8.26 -13.14 6.38
N LYS A 115 -8.21 -12.04 5.62
CA LYS A 115 -8.61 -12.00 4.22
C LYS A 115 -7.76 -12.92 3.36
N LEU A 116 -6.42 -12.84 3.49
CA LEU A 116 -5.49 -13.71 2.75
C LEU A 116 -5.76 -15.19 3.02
N LEU A 117 -6.02 -15.55 4.27
CA LEU A 117 -6.33 -16.94 4.62
C LEU A 117 -7.70 -17.40 4.11
N CYS A 118 -8.72 -16.52 4.13
CA CYS A 118 -10.05 -16.84 3.60
C CYS A 118 -10.03 -17.05 2.07
N VAL A 119 -9.20 -16.34 1.33
CA VAL A 119 -9.02 -16.56 -0.11
C VAL A 119 -8.37 -17.92 -0.38
N ARG A 120 -7.38 -18.30 0.44
CA ARG A 120 -6.58 -19.51 0.25
C ARG A 120 -7.29 -20.80 0.68
N TYR A 121 -8.08 -20.73 1.76
CA TYR A 121 -8.63 -21.91 2.43
C TYR A 121 -10.13 -21.83 2.63
N GLU A 122 -10.80 -22.94 2.47
CA GLU A 122 -12.23 -23.05 2.76
C GLU A 122 -12.51 -22.94 4.26
N LYS A 123 -11.63 -23.52 5.07
CA LYS A 123 -11.68 -23.51 6.54
C LYS A 123 -10.33 -23.10 7.09
N PRO A 124 -10.02 -21.78 7.11
CA PRO A 124 -8.70 -21.32 7.53
C PRO A 124 -8.45 -21.51 9.02
N GLU A 125 -7.22 -21.89 9.36
CA GLU A 125 -6.71 -21.83 10.72
C GLU A 125 -5.99 -20.50 10.94
N PHE A 126 -6.72 -19.52 11.46
CA PHE A 126 -6.27 -18.12 11.52
C PHE A 126 -5.07 -17.88 12.44
N THR A 127 -4.80 -18.80 13.37
CA THR A 127 -3.68 -18.68 14.32
C THR A 127 -2.42 -19.39 13.85
N ALA A 128 -2.55 -20.32 12.89
CA ALA A 128 -1.43 -21.03 12.30
C ALA A 128 -0.56 -20.11 11.43
N ARG A 129 0.73 -20.45 11.34
CA ARG A 129 1.66 -19.75 10.46
C ARG A 129 1.48 -20.24 9.02
N ASP A 130 1.27 -19.30 8.09
CA ASP A 130 1.22 -19.56 6.66
C ASP A 130 2.28 -18.73 5.94
N THR A 131 3.22 -19.39 5.29
CA THR A 131 4.38 -18.73 4.65
C THR A 131 4.01 -17.97 3.40
N VAL A 132 3.00 -18.42 2.66
CA VAL A 132 2.51 -17.73 1.45
C VAL A 132 1.71 -16.50 1.85
N ALA A 133 0.79 -16.62 2.81
CA ALA A 133 0.06 -15.46 3.33
C ALA A 133 1.01 -14.41 3.93
N LEU A 134 2.13 -14.82 4.56
CA LEU A 134 3.17 -13.90 5.01
C LEU A 134 3.88 -13.19 3.84
N ALA A 135 4.14 -13.88 2.74
CA ALA A 135 4.74 -13.28 1.56
C ALA A 135 3.75 -12.30 0.89
N GLN A 136 2.48 -12.70 0.77
CA GLN A 136 1.39 -11.84 0.27
C GLN A 136 1.16 -10.61 1.15
N ASN A 137 1.25 -10.75 2.49
CA ASN A 137 1.18 -9.61 3.41
C ASN A 137 2.34 -8.62 3.16
N ARG A 138 3.58 -9.11 3.01
CA ARG A 138 4.73 -8.26 2.66
C ARG A 138 4.56 -7.59 1.30
N LEU A 139 4.03 -8.29 0.31
CA LEU A 139 3.75 -7.71 -1.01
C LEU A 139 2.71 -6.59 -0.90
N ALA A 140 1.62 -6.82 -0.16
CA ALA A 140 0.59 -5.80 0.08
C ALA A 140 1.18 -4.55 0.74
N ALA A 141 1.98 -4.73 1.80
CA ALA A 141 2.71 -3.64 2.45
C ALA A 141 3.64 -2.91 1.48
N GLY A 142 4.39 -3.67 0.66
CA GLY A 142 5.26 -3.13 -0.37
C GLY A 142 4.51 -2.23 -1.34
N ILE A 143 3.32 -2.61 -1.78
CA ILE A 143 2.52 -1.82 -2.72
C ILE A 143 2.09 -0.49 -2.09
N TYR A 144 1.32 -0.50 -1.00
CA TYR A 144 0.77 0.76 -0.50
C TYR A 144 1.80 1.68 0.17
N LEU A 145 2.89 1.13 0.74
CA LEU A 145 3.96 1.92 1.33
C LEU A 145 4.93 2.52 0.30
N THR A 146 4.95 2.02 -0.94
CA THR A 146 5.72 2.62 -2.04
C THR A 146 4.86 3.41 -3.03
N SER A 147 3.54 3.47 -2.82
CA SER A 147 2.63 4.29 -3.60
C SER A 147 2.64 5.75 -3.17
N PHE A 148 2.25 6.65 -4.05
CA PHE A 148 1.86 8.01 -3.68
C PHE A 148 0.63 8.00 -2.76
N GLY A 149 0.31 9.14 -2.18
CA GLY A 149 -0.79 9.30 -1.23
C GLY A 149 -0.37 9.13 0.23
N LEU A 150 -1.37 9.09 1.10
CA LEU A 150 -1.20 8.97 2.54
C LEU A 150 -1.30 7.49 2.94
N PRO A 151 -0.21 6.83 3.33
CA PRO A 151 -0.29 5.45 3.76
C PRO A 151 -0.96 5.35 5.14
N PHE A 152 -1.90 4.42 5.26
CA PHE A 152 -2.55 4.11 6.52
C PHE A 152 -2.36 2.62 6.82
N MET A 153 -1.92 2.30 8.02
CA MET A 153 -1.65 0.94 8.48
C MET A 153 -2.53 0.63 9.70
N GLN A 154 -3.31 -0.44 9.64
CA GLN A 154 -4.01 -0.94 10.82
C GLN A 154 -3.00 -1.49 11.83
N ALA A 155 -3.09 -1.06 13.09
CA ALA A 155 -2.25 -1.61 14.16
C ALA A 155 -2.37 -3.14 14.24
N GLY A 156 -1.23 -3.82 14.14
CA GLY A 156 -1.14 -5.27 14.13
C GLY A 156 -1.05 -5.90 12.75
N GLU A 157 -1.23 -5.16 11.68
CA GLU A 157 -1.05 -5.66 10.30
C GLU A 157 0.38 -6.18 10.11
N GLU A 158 1.35 -5.50 10.70
CA GLU A 158 2.78 -5.82 10.71
C GLU A 158 3.16 -7.08 11.52
N PHE A 159 2.22 -7.67 12.24
CA PHE A 159 2.40 -8.96 12.94
C PHE A 159 1.25 -9.93 12.70
N ALA A 160 0.65 -9.86 11.50
CA ALA A 160 -0.39 -10.77 11.06
C ALA A 160 -1.59 -10.84 12.03
N ARG A 161 -2.06 -9.67 12.50
CA ARG A 161 -3.22 -9.57 13.39
C ARG A 161 -4.41 -10.32 12.82
N THR A 162 -5.06 -11.11 13.65
CA THR A 162 -6.27 -11.84 13.30
C THR A 162 -7.45 -11.47 14.21
N LYS A 163 -8.62 -11.38 13.60
CA LYS A 163 -9.92 -11.38 14.27
C LYS A 163 -10.66 -12.71 14.01
N LYS A 164 -9.90 -13.77 13.73
CA LYS A 164 -10.38 -15.14 13.48
C LYS A 164 -11.48 -15.19 12.42
N GLY A 165 -11.32 -14.41 11.35
CA GLY A 165 -12.26 -14.33 10.25
C GLY A 165 -13.56 -13.55 10.55
N VAL A 166 -13.63 -12.84 11.67
CA VAL A 166 -14.79 -12.00 11.97
C VAL A 166 -14.63 -10.63 11.32
N GLY A 167 -15.31 -10.40 10.20
CA GLY A 167 -15.27 -9.14 9.47
C GLY A 167 -15.94 -8.00 10.23
N ASN A 168 -17.09 -8.23 10.83
CA ASN A 168 -17.87 -7.22 11.56
C ASN A 168 -17.72 -7.40 13.08
N SER A 169 -16.60 -6.94 13.64
CA SER A 169 -16.21 -7.22 15.02
C SER A 169 -16.48 -6.10 16.02
N TYR A 170 -17.15 -5.00 15.63
CA TYR A 170 -17.31 -3.81 16.48
C TYR A 170 -18.09 -4.09 17.79
N ARG A 171 -18.97 -5.09 17.82
CA ARG A 171 -19.69 -5.57 19.02
C ARG A 171 -19.06 -6.81 19.65
N SER A 172 -17.97 -7.33 19.10
CA SER A 172 -17.30 -8.50 19.63
C SER A 172 -16.52 -8.17 20.90
N SER A 173 -16.23 -9.20 21.67
CA SER A 173 -15.53 -9.05 22.95
C SER A 173 -14.14 -8.41 22.77
N PRO A 174 -13.60 -7.73 23.81
CA PRO A 174 -12.21 -7.28 23.81
C PRO A 174 -11.20 -8.41 23.54
N ALA A 175 -11.50 -9.63 23.93
CA ALA A 175 -10.63 -10.80 23.66
C ALA A 175 -10.40 -11.06 22.17
N LEU A 176 -11.38 -10.72 21.29
CA LEU A 176 -11.23 -10.82 19.84
C LEU A 176 -10.51 -9.58 19.25
N ASN A 177 -10.84 -8.39 19.76
CA ASN A 177 -10.39 -7.15 19.17
C ASN A 177 -9.02 -6.65 19.69
N ARG A 178 -8.54 -7.18 20.82
CA ARG A 178 -7.25 -6.79 21.39
C ARG A 178 -6.09 -7.07 20.43
N LEU A 179 -5.02 -6.29 20.59
CA LEU A 179 -3.73 -6.60 19.98
C LEU A 179 -3.05 -7.71 20.78
N ASP A 180 -2.65 -8.76 20.10
CA ASP A 180 -1.88 -9.86 20.70
C ASP A 180 -0.38 -9.59 20.46
N TRP A 181 0.27 -8.99 21.44
CA TRP A 181 1.69 -8.64 21.35
C TRP A 181 2.61 -9.84 21.26
N ASN A 182 2.17 -11.06 21.71
CA ASN A 182 2.95 -12.28 21.50
C ASN A 182 3.10 -12.60 20.00
N ARG A 183 2.12 -12.20 19.17
CA ARG A 183 2.26 -12.34 17.72
C ARG A 183 3.33 -11.43 17.15
N ALA A 184 3.56 -10.24 17.71
CA ALA A 184 4.65 -9.35 17.27
C ALA A 184 6.03 -10.02 17.49
N GLU A 185 6.20 -10.76 18.59
CA GLU A 185 7.39 -11.58 18.85
C GLU A 185 7.52 -12.72 17.83
N GLN A 186 6.43 -13.49 17.63
CA GLN A 186 6.40 -14.62 16.70
C GLN A 186 6.62 -14.22 15.24
N TYR A 187 6.18 -13.03 14.86
CA TYR A 187 6.25 -12.49 13.49
C TYR A 187 7.22 -11.31 13.40
N HIS A 188 8.23 -11.24 14.28
CA HIS A 188 9.20 -10.12 14.32
C HIS A 188 9.82 -9.81 12.95
N ALA A 189 10.07 -10.82 12.10
CA ALA A 189 10.59 -10.61 10.75
C ALA A 189 9.61 -9.83 9.85
N LEU A 190 8.29 -9.99 10.07
CA LEU A 190 7.28 -9.18 9.38
C LEU A 190 7.28 -7.75 9.93
N VAL A 191 7.38 -7.57 11.24
CA VAL A 191 7.52 -6.24 11.87
C VAL A 191 8.74 -5.51 11.32
N ASP A 192 9.88 -6.19 11.20
CA ASP A 192 11.11 -5.61 10.66
C ASP A 192 10.98 -5.25 9.18
N TYR A 193 10.20 -6.04 8.42
CA TYR A 193 9.90 -5.72 7.03
C TYR A 193 9.11 -4.41 6.91
N TYR A 194 8.04 -4.23 7.68
CA TYR A 194 7.28 -2.97 7.70
C TYR A 194 8.14 -1.79 8.15
N ARG A 195 8.93 -1.97 9.20
CA ARG A 195 9.87 -0.95 9.69
C ARG A 195 10.86 -0.51 8.60
N GLY A 196 11.38 -1.46 7.84
CA GLY A 196 12.29 -1.19 6.73
C GLY A 196 11.63 -0.43 5.58
N LEU A 197 10.38 -0.77 5.20
CA LEU A 197 9.61 -0.05 4.19
C LEU A 197 9.32 1.40 4.60
N LEU A 198 8.93 1.62 5.87
CA LEU A 198 8.70 2.96 6.39
C LEU A 198 9.98 3.80 6.36
N ALA A 199 11.12 3.20 6.74
CA ALA A 199 12.41 3.87 6.66
C ALA A 199 12.84 4.16 5.21
N LEU A 200 12.56 3.24 4.27
CA LEU A 200 12.82 3.46 2.85
C LEU A 200 11.97 4.61 2.30
N ARG A 201 10.66 4.64 2.64
CA ARG A 201 9.77 5.73 2.25
C ARG A 201 10.26 7.08 2.78
N ALA A 202 10.72 7.14 4.04
CA ALA A 202 11.31 8.35 4.63
C ALA A 202 12.61 8.77 3.93
N ALA A 203 13.41 7.81 3.45
CA ALA A 203 14.65 8.06 2.71
C ALA A 203 14.42 8.47 1.23
N PHE A 204 13.18 8.43 0.74
CA PHE A 204 12.78 8.87 -0.59
C PHE A 204 11.54 9.77 -0.51
N PRO A 205 11.69 11.06 -0.14
CA PRO A 205 10.59 11.95 0.22
C PRO A 205 9.55 12.16 -0.90
N ARG A 206 9.95 12.01 -2.16
CA ARG A 206 9.05 12.17 -3.30
C ARG A 206 7.81 11.28 -3.24
N LEU A 207 7.88 10.10 -2.62
CA LEU A 207 6.71 9.23 -2.41
C LEU A 207 5.63 9.88 -1.51
N GLY A 208 6.03 10.82 -0.65
CA GLY A 208 5.13 11.61 0.20
C GLY A 208 4.71 12.95 -0.40
N SER A 209 5.06 13.23 -1.66
CA SER A 209 4.71 14.50 -2.30
C SER A 209 3.20 14.72 -2.35
N THR A 210 2.79 15.93 -2.01
CA THR A 210 1.41 16.41 -2.16
C THR A 210 1.18 17.18 -3.46
N ASP A 211 2.24 17.38 -4.25
CA ASP A 211 2.13 18.01 -5.57
C ASP A 211 1.33 17.12 -6.51
N ARG A 212 0.26 17.69 -7.09
CA ARG A 212 -0.64 17.02 -8.03
C ARG A 212 0.08 16.44 -9.26
N HIS A 213 1.20 17.04 -9.66
CA HIS A 213 1.98 16.64 -10.83
C HIS A 213 3.09 15.63 -10.49
N ALA A 214 3.38 15.38 -9.21
CA ALA A 214 4.43 14.45 -8.83
C ALA A 214 4.24 13.02 -9.39
N PRO A 215 3.02 12.46 -9.46
CA PRO A 215 2.77 11.15 -10.07
C PRO A 215 2.99 11.10 -11.59
N GLU A 216 3.02 12.24 -12.30
CA GLU A 216 3.30 12.27 -13.75
C GLU A 216 4.73 11.79 -14.08
N ALA A 217 5.64 11.89 -13.11
CA ALA A 217 7.01 11.42 -13.27
C ALA A 217 7.15 9.89 -13.15
N LEU A 218 6.11 9.16 -12.77
CA LEU A 218 6.12 7.69 -12.77
C LEU A 218 6.27 7.18 -14.21
N GLN A 219 7.22 6.30 -14.39
CA GLN A 219 7.48 5.59 -15.64
C GLN A 219 7.16 4.11 -15.43
N PHE A 220 6.02 3.66 -15.94
CA PHE A 220 5.63 2.25 -15.87
C PHE A 220 6.34 1.45 -16.96
N PHE A 221 6.79 0.24 -16.62
CA PHE A 221 7.40 -0.69 -17.56
C PHE A 221 6.35 -1.54 -18.26
N ALA A 222 6.57 -1.82 -19.53
CA ALA A 222 5.79 -2.81 -20.28
C ALA A 222 6.27 -4.20 -19.88
N LEU A 223 5.61 -4.81 -18.89
CA LEU A 223 5.92 -6.15 -18.39
C LEU A 223 4.85 -7.14 -18.79
N GLU A 224 5.22 -8.42 -18.80
CA GLU A 224 4.23 -9.51 -18.91
C GLU A 224 3.34 -9.53 -17.66
N GLN A 225 2.02 -9.63 -17.90
CA GLN A 225 1.06 -9.71 -16.80
C GLN A 225 1.24 -11.00 -16.00
N PRO A 226 1.04 -11.00 -14.68
CA PRO A 226 0.49 -9.89 -13.87
C PRO A 226 1.55 -8.99 -13.22
N LEU A 227 2.80 -8.99 -13.69
CA LEU A 227 3.84 -8.16 -13.09
C LEU A 227 3.52 -6.67 -13.23
N VAL A 228 3.81 -5.89 -12.19
CA VAL A 228 3.79 -4.43 -12.24
C VAL A 228 5.18 -3.92 -11.91
N GLY A 229 5.68 -2.99 -12.71
CA GLY A 229 6.97 -2.36 -12.47
C GLY A 229 6.94 -0.90 -12.87
N TRP A 230 7.64 -0.07 -12.11
CA TRP A 230 7.73 1.36 -12.34
C TRP A 230 9.05 1.95 -11.82
N MET A 231 9.41 3.09 -12.38
CA MET A 231 10.52 3.91 -11.93
C MET A 231 10.04 5.31 -11.57
N LEU A 232 10.62 5.89 -10.52
CA LEU A 232 10.38 7.26 -10.09
C LEU A 232 11.73 7.94 -9.81
N PRO A 233 12.12 8.96 -10.59
CA PRO A 233 13.30 9.75 -10.29
C PRO A 233 13.09 10.62 -9.04
N ALA A 234 14.15 10.89 -8.27
CA ALA A 234 14.13 11.86 -7.18
C ALA A 234 14.00 13.29 -7.73
N VAL A 235 13.67 14.22 -6.84
CA VAL A 235 13.76 15.65 -7.11
C VAL A 235 15.09 16.18 -6.61
N TRP A 236 15.77 16.99 -7.39
CA TRP A 236 17.02 17.61 -6.98
C TRP A 236 16.84 18.39 -5.67
N GLY A 237 17.63 18.06 -4.67
CA GLY A 237 17.63 18.78 -3.38
C GLY A 237 16.55 18.33 -2.38
N ASP A 238 15.75 17.30 -2.68
CA ASP A 238 14.72 16.77 -1.77
C ASP A 238 15.26 15.86 -0.64
N GLY A 239 16.58 15.63 -0.62
CA GLY A 239 17.24 14.79 0.38
C GLY A 239 17.07 13.30 0.16
N ALA A 240 16.63 12.87 -1.03
CA ALA A 240 16.50 11.47 -1.37
C ALA A 240 17.84 10.72 -1.28
N ALA A 241 17.83 9.53 -0.72
CA ALA A 241 19.01 8.68 -0.58
C ALA A 241 19.49 8.08 -1.93
N TRP A 242 18.62 8.07 -2.94
CA TRP A 242 18.89 7.53 -4.28
C TRP A 242 18.37 8.49 -5.34
N SER A 243 19.03 8.55 -6.50
CA SER A 243 18.60 9.42 -7.61
C SER A 243 17.31 8.93 -8.30
N ALA A 244 16.95 7.66 -8.14
CA ALA A 244 15.67 7.10 -8.55
C ALA A 244 15.36 5.84 -7.74
N LEU A 245 14.06 5.51 -7.63
CA LEU A 245 13.60 4.18 -7.24
C LEU A 245 13.11 3.43 -8.48
N CYS A 246 13.38 2.12 -8.51
CA CYS A 246 12.82 1.16 -9.45
C CYS A 246 12.15 0.06 -8.63
N VAL A 247 10.84 -0.13 -8.82
CA VAL A 247 10.02 -1.02 -8.00
C VAL A 247 9.28 -2.01 -8.87
N PHE A 248 9.28 -3.27 -8.45
CA PHE A 248 8.57 -4.35 -9.11
C PHE A 248 7.71 -5.13 -8.12
N TYR A 249 6.51 -5.48 -8.54
CA TYR A 249 5.59 -6.35 -7.80
C TYR A 249 5.38 -7.64 -8.58
N ASN A 250 5.65 -8.76 -7.92
CA ASN A 250 5.41 -10.10 -8.45
C ASN A 250 4.33 -10.80 -7.58
N PRO A 251 3.09 -10.93 -8.06
CA PRO A 251 2.02 -11.61 -7.32
C PRO A 251 1.96 -13.11 -7.63
N THR A 252 2.92 -13.65 -8.38
CA THR A 252 2.92 -15.06 -8.80
C THR A 252 3.69 -15.95 -7.82
N GLU A 253 3.48 -17.25 -7.91
CA GLU A 253 4.19 -18.27 -7.12
C GLU A 253 5.59 -18.63 -7.68
N THR A 254 5.98 -18.01 -8.79
CA THR A 254 7.23 -18.30 -9.47
C THR A 254 8.19 -17.12 -9.44
N THR A 255 9.49 -17.43 -9.47
CA THR A 255 10.51 -16.41 -9.68
C THR A 255 10.44 -15.91 -11.12
N CYS A 256 10.37 -14.58 -11.28
CA CYS A 256 10.40 -13.93 -12.58
C CYS A 256 11.72 -13.16 -12.76
N THR A 257 12.08 -12.86 -13.99
CA THR A 257 13.25 -12.02 -14.31
C THR A 257 12.78 -10.79 -15.05
N VAL A 258 13.26 -9.62 -14.63
CA VAL A 258 12.96 -8.33 -15.26
C VAL A 258 14.23 -7.63 -15.70
N ALA A 259 14.12 -6.84 -16.77
CA ALA A 259 15.18 -5.93 -17.19
C ALA A 259 15.12 -4.66 -16.35
N LEU A 260 16.25 -4.28 -15.77
CA LEU A 260 16.43 -2.98 -15.11
C LEU A 260 16.80 -1.89 -16.14
N PRO A 261 16.44 -0.63 -15.92
CA PRO A 261 16.96 0.46 -16.72
C PRO A 261 18.49 0.51 -16.72
N ALA A 262 19.07 1.12 -17.76
CA ALA A 262 20.52 1.30 -17.83
C ALA A 262 21.06 1.98 -16.58
N GLY A 263 22.18 1.50 -16.05
CA GLY A 263 22.82 2.02 -14.84
C GLY A 263 23.08 0.94 -13.78
N GLN A 264 23.45 1.39 -12.61
CA GLN A 264 23.68 0.53 -11.45
C GLN A 264 22.56 0.70 -10.43
N TRP A 265 22.03 -0.41 -9.95
CA TRP A 265 20.88 -0.46 -9.08
C TRP A 265 21.18 -1.23 -7.81
N LYS A 266 21.16 -0.55 -6.68
CA LYS A 266 21.33 -1.18 -5.36
C LYS A 266 20.01 -1.81 -4.93
N LEU A 267 20.03 -3.10 -4.56
CA LEU A 267 18.87 -3.79 -4.02
C LEU A 267 18.56 -3.24 -2.61
N LEU A 268 17.33 -2.77 -2.40
CA LEU A 268 16.86 -2.19 -1.15
C LEU A 268 15.90 -3.12 -0.41
N SER A 269 15.05 -3.83 -1.16
CA SER A 269 14.09 -4.84 -0.69
C SER A 269 14.00 -5.99 -1.67
N ASP A 270 13.91 -7.23 -1.19
CA ASP A 270 13.79 -8.45 -2.01
C ASP A 270 12.50 -9.23 -1.75
N GLY A 271 11.54 -8.64 -1.03
CA GLY A 271 10.29 -9.28 -0.63
C GLY A 271 10.39 -10.09 0.67
N THR A 272 11.60 -10.31 1.20
CA THR A 272 11.81 -10.94 2.52
C THR A 272 12.38 -9.97 3.53
N SER A 273 13.24 -9.06 3.08
CA SER A 273 13.83 -7.97 3.85
C SER A 273 13.70 -6.65 3.09
N SER A 274 13.33 -5.60 3.77
CA SER A 274 13.22 -4.23 3.24
C SER A 274 14.31 -3.29 3.77
N SER A 275 15.34 -3.84 4.43
CA SER A 275 16.45 -3.10 5.02
C SER A 275 17.80 -3.47 4.40
N LEU A 276 17.82 -4.07 3.21
CA LEU A 276 19.04 -4.54 2.53
C LEU A 276 20.00 -3.39 2.21
N TRP A 277 19.49 -2.18 2.04
CA TRP A 277 20.29 -0.99 1.77
C TRP A 277 21.17 -0.54 2.97
N ARG A 278 20.90 -1.04 4.16
CA ARG A 278 21.68 -0.81 5.39
C ARG A 278 22.82 -1.80 5.58
N GLY A 279 22.81 -2.89 4.82
CA GLY A 279 23.83 -3.93 4.82
C GLY A 279 24.81 -3.83 3.66
N PRO A 280 25.58 -4.89 3.40
CA PRO A 280 26.48 -4.98 2.25
C PRO A 280 25.72 -4.70 0.94
N SER A 281 26.29 -3.87 0.07
CA SER A 281 25.64 -3.48 -1.17
C SER A 281 25.53 -4.65 -2.14
N ARG A 282 24.31 -4.93 -2.61
CA ARG A 282 24.01 -5.85 -3.71
C ARG A 282 23.63 -5.00 -4.92
N ILE A 283 24.53 -4.88 -5.88
CA ILE A 283 24.36 -4.06 -7.08
C ILE A 283 23.96 -4.95 -8.25
N PHE A 284 22.98 -4.50 -9.01
CA PHE A 284 22.51 -5.14 -10.24
C PHE A 284 22.67 -4.21 -11.43
N THR A 285 22.94 -4.82 -12.59
CA THR A 285 22.94 -4.20 -13.91
C THR A 285 22.24 -5.14 -14.89
N GLY A 286 21.46 -4.61 -15.80
CA GLY A 286 20.75 -5.44 -16.79
C GLY A 286 19.56 -6.16 -16.18
N ASN A 287 19.67 -7.44 -15.84
CA ASN A 287 18.55 -8.24 -15.36
C ASN A 287 18.60 -8.48 -13.85
N ALA A 288 17.42 -8.59 -13.24
CA ALA A 288 17.26 -8.92 -11.83
C ALA A 288 16.13 -9.94 -11.60
N PRO A 289 16.31 -10.89 -10.66
CA PRO A 289 15.25 -11.81 -10.28
C PRO A 289 14.26 -11.15 -9.31
N LEU A 290 13.00 -11.48 -9.48
CA LEU A 290 11.90 -11.15 -8.55
C LEU A 290 11.44 -12.44 -7.88
N ALA A 291 11.54 -12.51 -6.57
CA ALA A 291 11.04 -13.66 -5.81
C ALA A 291 9.50 -13.80 -5.95
N PRO A 292 8.93 -15.00 -5.70
CA PRO A 292 7.49 -15.18 -5.61
C PRO A 292 6.86 -14.24 -4.56
N TYR A 293 5.67 -13.74 -4.85
CA TYR A 293 4.89 -12.88 -3.93
C TYR A 293 5.73 -11.75 -3.30
N SER A 294 6.44 -10.99 -4.13
CA SER A 294 7.41 -10.00 -3.64
C SER A 294 7.19 -8.58 -4.15
N ALA A 295 7.53 -7.61 -3.31
CA ALA A 295 7.86 -6.25 -3.72
C ALA A 295 9.38 -6.10 -3.71
N THR A 296 9.98 -6.04 -4.89
CA THR A 296 11.42 -5.88 -5.07
C THR A 296 11.72 -4.43 -5.41
N ILE A 297 12.59 -3.81 -4.63
CA ILE A 297 12.87 -2.37 -4.72
C ILE A 297 14.36 -2.15 -4.92
N PHE A 298 14.69 -1.32 -5.89
CA PHE A 298 16.05 -0.89 -6.19
C PHE A 298 16.16 0.63 -6.11
N GLY A 299 17.34 1.11 -5.67
CA GLY A 299 17.73 2.51 -5.71
C GLY A 299 18.86 2.72 -6.71
N ALA A 300 18.77 3.74 -7.56
CA ALA A 300 19.85 4.11 -8.49
C ALA A 300 21.06 4.62 -7.72
N VAL A 301 22.26 4.13 -8.07
CA VAL A 301 23.54 4.46 -7.43
C VAL A 301 24.21 5.58 -8.18
#